data_5fb68e098419f01cf923ac0986b7276f
#
_entry.id   5fb68e098419f01cf923ac0986b7276f
#
_cell.length_a   1.000
_cell.length_b   1.000
_cell.length_c   1.000
_cell.angle_alpha   90.00
_cell.angle_beta   90.00
_cell.angle_gamma   90.00
#
_symmetry.space_group_name_H-M   'P 1'
#
loop_
_entity.id
_entity.type
_entity.pdbx_description
1 polymer ?
#
loop_
_entity_poly.entity_id
_entity_poly.type
_entity_poly.pdbx_seq_one_letter_code
_entity_poly.pdbx_strand_id
1 'polypeptide(L)'
;MTFTYTLTCTLDTTTALPPVAGSEEQRAYWVTPTILAWPLSLLPRGMDREVVVTDAGDPLPGSGLALRLITAPDGGAAAIHGRILGADGMPAPTVTPLRIVGNLPDEVLAAHPHLEGYIALSATDAAGTPLLDDAAVASALTGQVAIAQYVGLPDPTEDADVSGAHLDAFTGVQTAILLDHLYAEAATRAELGVTFHDGRPSFALWAPTAQAVTLLT
;
A
#
# COMPACT_ATOMS: atom_id res chain seq x y z
N MET A 1 -31.75 7.35 -12.70
CA MET A 1 -31.96 6.99 -11.31
C MET A 1 -30.66 7.38 -10.60
N THR A 2 -30.68 8.47 -9.84
CA THR A 2 -29.49 9.01 -9.18
C THR A 2 -29.45 8.42 -7.78
N PHE A 3 -28.42 7.65 -7.46
CA PHE A 3 -28.21 7.14 -6.10
C PHE A 3 -27.34 8.13 -5.34
N THR A 4 -27.92 8.74 -4.31
CA THR A 4 -27.17 9.57 -3.37
C THR A 4 -26.83 8.71 -2.16
N TYR A 5 -25.55 8.43 -1.94
CA TYR A 5 -25.07 7.77 -0.73
C TYR A 5 -24.75 8.85 0.31
N THR A 6 -25.47 8.84 1.41
CA THR A 6 -25.12 9.67 2.59
C THR A 6 -24.28 8.80 3.52
N LEU A 7 -22.97 9.08 3.57
CA LEU A 7 -22.08 8.49 4.55
C LEU A 7 -22.30 9.22 5.89
N THR A 8 -23.04 8.60 6.80
CA THR A 8 -23.17 9.12 8.17
C THR A 8 -22.04 8.52 9.00
N CYS A 9 -20.92 9.22 9.10
CA CYS A 9 -19.85 8.87 10.02
C CYS A 9 -20.22 9.44 11.40
N THR A 10 -20.63 8.61 12.32
CA THR A 10 -20.79 9.00 13.73
C THR A 10 -19.40 8.96 14.38
N LEU A 11 -18.71 10.11 14.37
CA LEU A 11 -17.50 10.28 15.16
C LEU A 11 -17.87 10.24 16.64
N ASP A 12 -17.41 9.21 17.34
CA ASP A 12 -17.38 9.22 18.79
C ASP A 12 -16.27 10.19 19.22
N THR A 13 -16.66 11.43 19.53
CA THR A 13 -15.76 12.55 19.84
C THR A 13 -15.16 12.51 21.23
N THR A 14 -15.35 11.41 21.99
CA THR A 14 -14.96 11.37 23.40
C THR A 14 -13.50 11.07 23.65
N THR A 15 -12.70 10.69 22.63
CA THR A 15 -11.25 10.57 22.79
C THR A 15 -10.58 10.87 21.44
N ALA A 16 -10.19 12.11 21.23
CA ALA A 16 -9.32 12.47 20.12
C ALA A 16 -7.97 11.74 20.30
N LEU A 17 -7.78 10.63 19.57
CA LEU A 17 -6.47 10.01 19.50
C LEU A 17 -5.53 10.99 18.77
N PRO A 18 -4.26 11.10 19.22
CA PRO A 18 -3.30 11.93 18.50
C PRO A 18 -3.22 11.48 17.03
N PRO A 19 -3.05 12.42 16.10
CA PRO A 19 -2.90 12.07 14.70
C PRO A 19 -1.68 11.16 14.52
N VAL A 20 -1.87 10.05 13.84
CA VAL A 20 -0.78 9.13 13.48
C VAL A 20 0.02 9.74 12.34
N ALA A 21 1.34 9.65 12.39
CA ALA A 21 2.20 10.23 11.36
C ALA A 21 1.87 9.65 9.97
N GLY A 22 1.68 10.52 8.98
CA GLY A 22 1.38 10.15 7.58
C GLY A 22 -0.06 9.73 7.28
N SER A 23 -0.99 9.79 8.26
CA SER A 23 -2.36 9.26 8.12
C SER A 23 -3.24 9.98 7.07
N GLU A 24 -2.89 11.20 6.70
CA GLU A 24 -3.60 11.99 5.68
C GLU A 24 -2.86 12.04 4.34
N GLU A 25 -1.80 11.26 4.19
CA GLU A 25 -0.89 11.33 3.06
C GLU A 25 -0.76 9.97 2.35
N GLN A 26 -0.18 9.98 1.16
CA GLN A 26 0.25 8.79 0.42
C GLN A 26 1.76 8.90 0.21
N ARG A 27 2.53 8.45 1.18
CA ARG A 27 3.99 8.62 1.21
C ARG A 27 4.77 7.36 0.90
N ALA A 28 4.15 6.18 0.98
CA ALA A 28 4.76 4.93 0.57
C ALA A 28 4.54 4.69 -0.93
N TYR A 29 5.37 3.85 -1.55
CA TYR A 29 5.23 3.45 -2.95
C TYR A 29 5.25 1.93 -3.08
N TRP A 30 4.43 1.41 -3.98
CA TRP A 30 4.50 0.01 -4.39
C TRP A 30 5.29 -0.07 -5.69
N VAL A 31 6.48 -0.69 -5.63
CA VAL A 31 7.46 -0.66 -6.72
C VAL A 31 7.33 -1.88 -7.63
N THR A 32 7.33 -3.07 -7.05
CA THR A 32 7.11 -4.35 -7.74
C THR A 32 6.12 -5.19 -6.95
N PRO A 33 5.60 -6.31 -7.45
CA PRO A 33 4.67 -7.16 -6.68
C PRO A 33 5.16 -7.53 -5.27
N THR A 34 6.47 -7.59 -5.07
CA THR A 34 7.09 -7.99 -3.79
C THR A 34 7.85 -6.87 -3.08
N ILE A 35 8.08 -5.72 -3.72
CA ILE A 35 8.88 -4.62 -3.15
C ILE A 35 8.04 -3.37 -3.00
N LEU A 36 8.07 -2.80 -1.80
CA LEU A 36 7.50 -1.51 -1.48
C LEU A 36 8.60 -0.56 -0.96
N ALA A 37 8.36 0.73 -1.05
CA ALA A 37 9.27 1.76 -0.57
C ALA A 37 8.63 2.50 0.62
N TRP A 38 9.36 2.57 1.75
CA TRP A 38 8.93 3.24 2.96
C TRP A 38 9.83 4.44 3.26
N PRO A 39 9.29 5.64 3.51
CA PRO A 39 10.10 6.83 3.72
C PRO A 39 10.79 6.79 5.10
N LEU A 40 12.09 7.05 5.13
CA LEU A 40 12.88 7.15 6.36
C LEU A 40 12.31 8.19 7.34
N SER A 41 11.66 9.23 6.82
CA SER A 41 11.04 10.29 7.62
C SER A 41 9.82 9.83 8.44
N LEU A 42 9.28 8.63 8.19
CA LEU A 42 8.23 8.01 9.00
C LEU A 42 8.77 6.99 10.00
N LEU A 43 10.07 6.73 10.03
CA LEU A 43 10.65 5.93 11.11
C LEU A 43 10.46 6.63 12.46
N PRO A 44 10.32 5.86 13.55
CA PRO A 44 10.20 6.42 14.90
C PRO A 44 11.36 7.35 15.22
N ARG A 45 11.12 8.36 16.05
CA ARG A 45 12.15 9.32 16.45
C ARG A 45 13.34 8.62 17.08
N GLY A 46 14.55 8.89 16.56
CA GLY A 46 15.80 8.30 17.01
C GLY A 46 16.13 6.95 16.36
N MET A 47 15.28 6.48 15.46
CA MET A 47 15.60 5.40 14.53
C MET A 47 16.05 6.01 13.22
N ASP A 48 17.28 5.80 12.84
CA ASP A 48 17.77 6.03 11.50
C ASP A 48 17.91 4.69 10.78
N ARG A 49 18.30 4.75 9.53
CA ARG A 49 18.45 3.56 8.70
C ARG A 49 19.39 2.52 9.30
N GLU A 50 20.49 2.95 9.89
CA GLU A 50 21.56 2.08 10.42
C GLU A 50 21.09 1.30 11.66
N VAL A 51 20.05 1.77 12.34
CA VAL A 51 19.45 1.11 13.50
C VAL A 51 18.36 0.10 13.09
N VAL A 52 17.82 0.23 11.87
CA VAL A 52 16.63 -0.55 11.44
C VAL A 52 17.01 -1.74 10.55
N VAL A 53 18.16 -1.68 9.86
CA VAL A 53 18.57 -2.66 8.86
C VAL A 53 19.98 -3.15 9.13
N THR A 54 20.15 -4.48 9.19
CA THR A 54 21.47 -5.10 9.16
C THR A 54 22.09 -4.99 7.77
N ASP A 55 23.38 -5.25 7.63
CA ASP A 55 24.06 -5.37 6.33
C ASP A 55 23.41 -6.46 5.42
N ALA A 56 22.76 -7.46 6.02
CA ALA A 56 22.04 -8.51 5.33
C ALA A 56 20.59 -8.12 4.96
N GLY A 57 20.13 -6.93 5.37
CA GLY A 57 18.78 -6.46 5.09
C GLY A 57 17.70 -6.93 6.07
N ASP A 58 18.06 -7.69 7.11
CA ASP A 58 17.11 -8.13 8.12
C ASP A 58 16.83 -7.01 9.13
N PRO A 59 15.60 -6.94 9.68
CA PRO A 59 15.31 -6.02 10.78
C PRO A 59 16.21 -6.35 11.96
N LEU A 60 16.80 -5.30 12.56
CA LEU A 60 17.65 -5.49 13.73
C LEU A 60 16.84 -6.08 14.88
N PRO A 61 17.31 -7.15 15.51
CA PRO A 61 16.67 -7.70 16.71
C PRO A 61 16.52 -6.62 17.78
N GLY A 62 15.31 -6.46 18.31
CA GLY A 62 15.03 -5.48 19.36
C GLY A 62 14.67 -4.07 18.86
N SER A 63 14.54 -3.84 17.56
CA SER A 63 13.98 -2.58 17.05
C SER A 63 12.53 -2.38 17.52
N GLY A 64 11.82 -3.47 17.84
CA GLY A 64 10.40 -3.42 18.22
C GLY A 64 9.49 -2.87 17.13
N LEU A 65 9.97 -2.83 15.89
CA LEU A 65 9.30 -2.26 14.72
C LEU A 65 8.68 -3.37 13.88
N ALA A 66 7.39 -3.24 13.55
CA ALA A 66 6.73 -4.10 12.57
C ALA A 66 5.96 -3.28 11.56
N LEU A 67 6.07 -3.65 10.28
CA LEU A 67 5.32 -3.03 9.19
C LEU A 67 4.29 -4.02 8.63
N ARG A 68 3.14 -3.49 8.25
CA ARG A 68 2.03 -4.28 7.70
C ARG A 68 1.47 -3.57 6.48
N LEU A 69 1.39 -4.29 5.35
CA LEU A 69 0.61 -3.87 4.20
C LEU A 69 -0.85 -4.20 4.44
N ILE A 70 -1.71 -3.24 4.17
CA ILE A 70 -3.15 -3.34 4.38
C ILE A 70 -3.82 -3.09 3.05
N THR A 71 -4.60 -4.06 2.59
CA THR A 71 -5.33 -3.99 1.32
C THR A 71 -6.81 -4.22 1.53
N ALA A 72 -7.62 -3.37 0.92
CA ALA A 72 -9.08 -3.45 0.95
C ALA A 72 -9.63 -3.25 -0.47
N PRO A 73 -9.68 -4.32 -1.29
CA PRO A 73 -10.00 -4.23 -2.71
C PRO A 73 -11.37 -3.60 -3.00
N ASP A 74 -12.35 -3.82 -2.17
CA ASP A 74 -13.70 -3.29 -2.36
C ASP A 74 -13.96 -1.95 -1.66
N GLY A 75 -12.89 -1.21 -1.32
CA GLY A 75 -13.00 0.06 -0.59
C GLY A 75 -13.51 -0.10 0.86
N GLY A 76 -13.53 -1.34 1.35
CA GLY A 76 -14.13 -1.71 2.63
C GLY A 76 -13.32 -1.37 3.87
N ALA A 77 -12.07 -0.90 3.73
CA ALA A 77 -11.28 -0.46 4.86
C ALA A 77 -11.09 1.05 4.82
N ALA A 78 -11.41 1.71 5.93
CA ALA A 78 -11.02 3.09 6.16
C ALA A 78 -10.05 3.10 7.35
N ALA A 79 -8.94 3.81 7.20
CA ALA A 79 -8.13 4.16 8.35
C ALA A 79 -8.70 5.44 8.95
N ILE A 80 -9.32 5.34 10.10
CA ILE A 80 -9.76 6.48 10.88
C ILE A 80 -8.87 6.57 12.11
N HIS A 81 -8.10 7.64 12.24
CA HIS A 81 -7.18 7.89 13.36
C HIS A 81 -6.23 6.71 13.64
N GLY A 82 -5.70 6.09 12.57
CA GLY A 82 -4.77 4.96 12.69
C GLY A 82 -5.41 3.62 13.08
N ARG A 83 -6.73 3.54 13.18
CA ARG A 83 -7.46 2.27 13.29
C ARG A 83 -7.90 1.82 11.92
N ILE A 84 -7.59 0.57 11.61
CA ILE A 84 -8.09 -0.07 10.40
C ILE A 84 -9.48 -0.61 10.75
N LEU A 85 -10.48 -0.02 10.14
CA LEU A 85 -11.87 -0.40 10.32
C LEU A 85 -12.39 -0.98 9.00
N GLY A 86 -12.99 -2.17 9.07
CA GLY A 86 -13.89 -2.63 8.01
C GLY A 86 -15.15 -1.76 8.03
N ALA A 87 -15.65 -1.36 6.86
CA ALA A 87 -16.98 -0.76 6.78
C ALA A 87 -18.04 -1.84 7.01
N ASP A 88 -19.15 -1.48 7.66
CA ASP A 88 -20.25 -2.41 7.91
C ASP A 88 -20.73 -3.06 6.61
N GLY A 89 -20.71 -4.38 6.57
CA GLY A 89 -21.12 -5.17 5.40
C GLY A 89 -20.07 -5.34 4.30
N MET A 90 -18.85 -4.81 4.50
CA MET A 90 -17.73 -4.98 3.57
C MET A 90 -16.74 -6.04 4.10
N PRO A 91 -15.97 -6.70 3.23
CA PRO A 91 -14.93 -7.62 3.65
C PRO A 91 -13.92 -6.95 4.56
N ALA A 92 -13.41 -7.67 5.54
CA ALA A 92 -12.31 -7.20 6.36
C ALA A 92 -11.06 -6.97 5.48
N PRO A 93 -10.24 -5.95 5.79
CA PRO A 93 -8.99 -5.74 5.07
C PRO A 93 -8.04 -6.93 5.26
N THR A 94 -7.26 -7.21 4.22
CA THR A 94 -6.16 -8.17 4.31
C THR A 94 -4.95 -7.45 4.88
N VAL A 95 -4.28 -8.09 5.84
CA VAL A 95 -3.07 -7.58 6.49
C VAL A 95 -1.93 -8.53 6.17
N THR A 96 -0.91 -8.02 5.47
CA THR A 96 0.26 -8.80 5.05
C THR A 96 1.50 -8.26 5.78
N PRO A 97 2.29 -9.09 6.45
CA PRO A 97 3.53 -8.67 7.07
C PRO A 97 4.53 -8.20 6.01
N LEU A 98 5.32 -7.17 6.36
CA LEU A 98 6.38 -6.65 5.51
C LEU A 98 7.72 -6.74 6.24
N ARG A 99 8.75 -7.19 5.54
CA ARG A 99 10.14 -7.20 6.05
C ARG A 99 10.91 -6.01 5.52
N ILE A 100 11.73 -5.40 6.35
CA ILE A 100 12.72 -4.42 5.90
C ILE A 100 13.86 -5.20 5.25
N VAL A 101 14.20 -4.89 4.01
CA VAL A 101 15.26 -5.59 3.25
C VAL A 101 16.41 -4.68 2.83
N GLY A 102 16.45 -3.46 3.31
CA GLY A 102 17.56 -2.55 3.12
C GLY A 102 17.30 -1.42 2.15
N ASN A 103 18.19 -1.23 1.19
CA ASN A 103 18.05 -0.22 0.16
C ASN A 103 17.10 -0.66 -0.95
N LEU A 104 16.48 0.32 -1.58
CA LEU A 104 15.88 0.08 -2.89
C LEU A 104 16.98 -0.30 -3.89
N PRO A 105 16.68 -1.18 -4.88
CA PRO A 105 17.59 -1.50 -5.96
C PRO A 105 18.07 -0.26 -6.72
N ASP A 106 19.33 -0.25 -7.14
CA ASP A 106 19.93 0.90 -7.85
C ASP A 106 19.17 1.24 -9.15
N GLU A 107 18.66 0.24 -9.86
CA GLU A 107 17.82 0.44 -11.04
C GLU A 107 16.51 1.17 -10.72
N VAL A 108 15.92 0.92 -9.55
CA VAL A 108 14.71 1.61 -9.10
C VAL A 108 15.04 3.06 -8.78
N LEU A 109 16.13 3.33 -8.07
CA LEU A 109 16.57 4.69 -7.75
C LEU A 109 16.97 5.48 -9.00
N ALA A 110 17.59 4.83 -9.98
CA ALA A 110 17.94 5.45 -11.25
C ALA A 110 16.69 5.85 -12.06
N ALA A 111 15.65 5.02 -12.05
CA ALA A 111 14.38 5.30 -12.72
C ALA A 111 13.50 6.28 -11.91
N HIS A 112 13.59 6.26 -10.59
CA HIS A 112 12.75 7.01 -9.66
C HIS A 112 13.59 7.74 -8.60
N PRO A 113 14.35 8.81 -8.96
CA PRO A 113 15.26 9.51 -8.03
C PRO A 113 14.56 10.10 -6.80
N HIS A 114 13.24 10.37 -6.88
CA HIS A 114 12.45 10.87 -5.76
C HIS A 114 12.28 9.85 -4.62
N LEU A 115 12.67 8.59 -4.84
CA LEU A 115 12.70 7.55 -3.80
C LEU A 115 14.03 7.52 -3.04
N GLU A 116 14.95 8.44 -3.29
CA GLU A 116 16.08 8.69 -2.41
C GLU A 116 15.57 9.04 -1.00
N GLY A 117 16.12 8.39 0.04
CA GLY A 117 15.60 8.53 1.41
C GLY A 117 14.46 7.58 1.76
N TYR A 118 14.26 6.52 0.96
CA TYR A 118 13.37 5.41 1.25
C TYR A 118 14.16 4.12 1.53
N ILE A 119 13.57 3.24 2.33
CA ILE A 119 14.01 1.86 2.51
C ILE A 119 13.11 0.90 1.76
N ALA A 120 13.67 -0.22 1.35
CA ALA A 120 12.92 -1.29 0.71
C ALA A 120 12.25 -2.17 1.78
N LEU A 121 10.96 -2.43 1.55
CA LEU A 121 10.17 -3.43 2.25
C LEU A 121 9.87 -4.57 1.30
N SER A 122 9.89 -5.80 1.79
CA SER A 122 9.54 -7.00 1.02
C SER A 122 8.24 -7.62 1.53
N ALA A 123 7.34 -7.94 0.61
CA ALA A 123 6.15 -8.74 0.83
C ALA A 123 6.42 -10.22 0.49
N THR A 124 7.50 -10.77 1.06
CA THR A 124 7.88 -12.19 0.93
C THR A 124 8.08 -12.82 2.29
N ASP A 125 7.95 -14.13 2.37
CA ASP A 125 8.38 -14.89 3.56
C ASP A 125 9.91 -14.94 3.69
N ALA A 126 10.42 -15.57 4.74
CA ALA A 126 11.86 -15.73 4.99
C ALA A 126 12.58 -16.55 3.90
N ALA A 127 11.85 -17.37 3.15
CA ALA A 127 12.38 -18.15 2.01
C ALA A 127 12.37 -17.34 0.70
N GLY A 128 11.83 -16.12 0.70
CA GLY A 128 11.70 -15.29 -0.50
C GLY A 128 10.45 -15.57 -1.33
N THR A 129 9.50 -16.37 -0.81
CA THR A 129 8.25 -16.65 -1.49
C THR A 129 7.31 -15.45 -1.36
N PRO A 130 6.69 -14.96 -2.47
CA PRO A 130 5.71 -13.88 -2.39
C PRO A 130 4.54 -14.23 -1.46
N LEU A 131 4.18 -13.29 -0.58
CA LEU A 131 3.00 -13.41 0.31
C LEU A 131 1.69 -13.03 -0.39
N LEU A 132 1.78 -12.35 -1.54
CA LEU A 132 0.68 -11.97 -2.39
C LEU A 132 0.89 -12.61 -3.76
N ASP A 133 -0.11 -13.33 -4.25
CA ASP A 133 -0.12 -13.80 -5.63
C ASP A 133 -0.59 -12.68 -6.59
N ASP A 134 -0.48 -12.91 -7.90
CA ASP A 134 -0.86 -11.93 -8.93
C ASP A 134 -2.32 -11.49 -8.82
N ALA A 135 -3.21 -12.40 -8.42
CA ALA A 135 -4.63 -12.09 -8.24
C ALA A 135 -4.87 -11.18 -7.03
N ALA A 136 -4.16 -11.41 -5.93
CA ALA A 136 -4.22 -10.56 -4.74
C ALA A 136 -3.64 -9.17 -5.02
N VAL A 137 -2.53 -9.08 -5.76
CA VAL A 137 -1.94 -7.80 -6.20
C VAL A 137 -2.92 -7.05 -7.09
N ALA A 138 -3.49 -7.69 -8.11
CA ALA A 138 -4.46 -7.08 -9.02
C ALA A 138 -5.72 -6.60 -8.27
N SER A 139 -6.21 -7.39 -7.33
CA SER A 139 -7.36 -7.04 -6.48
C SER A 139 -7.04 -5.83 -5.59
N ALA A 140 -5.86 -5.78 -4.97
CA ALA A 140 -5.43 -4.66 -4.14
C ALA A 140 -5.38 -3.33 -4.93
N LEU A 141 -4.96 -3.37 -6.19
CA LEU A 141 -4.88 -2.19 -7.06
C LEU A 141 -6.24 -1.56 -7.39
N THR A 142 -7.35 -2.27 -7.22
CA THR A 142 -8.70 -1.74 -7.42
C THR A 142 -9.32 -1.14 -6.16
N GLY A 143 -8.61 -1.15 -5.04
CA GLY A 143 -9.11 -0.72 -3.74
C GLY A 143 -8.20 0.28 -3.03
N GLN A 144 -8.22 0.21 -1.71
CA GLN A 144 -7.36 1.00 -0.84
C GLN A 144 -6.12 0.20 -0.44
N VAL A 145 -4.97 0.84 -0.50
CA VAL A 145 -3.69 0.27 -0.09
C VAL A 145 -3.00 1.22 0.87
N ALA A 146 -2.57 0.70 2.01
CA ALA A 146 -1.85 1.46 3.03
C ALA A 146 -0.74 0.62 3.68
N ILE A 147 0.20 1.28 4.36
CA ILE A 147 1.17 0.63 5.23
C ILE A 147 1.01 1.20 6.63
N ALA A 148 0.96 0.30 7.61
CA ALA A 148 0.96 0.61 9.04
C ALA A 148 2.31 0.22 9.66
N GLN A 149 2.87 1.11 10.48
CA GLN A 149 4.08 0.91 11.28
C GLN A 149 3.71 0.82 12.75
N TYR A 150 4.09 -0.27 13.38
CA TYR A 150 3.87 -0.52 14.79
C TYR A 150 5.20 -0.54 15.54
N VAL A 151 5.18 -0.07 16.77
CA VAL A 151 6.34 -0.04 17.69
C VAL A 151 6.00 -0.67 19.05
N GLY A 152 7.03 -1.00 19.81
CA GLY A 152 6.88 -1.56 21.16
C GLY A 152 6.62 -3.07 21.17
N LEU A 153 6.93 -3.75 20.09
CA LEU A 153 6.86 -5.21 20.02
C LEU A 153 8.08 -5.83 20.71
N PRO A 154 7.91 -6.81 21.59
CA PRO A 154 9.02 -7.49 22.24
C PRO A 154 9.86 -8.34 21.25
N ASP A 155 9.22 -8.85 20.22
CA ASP A 155 9.85 -9.61 19.13
C ASP A 155 9.16 -9.25 17.80
N PRO A 156 9.81 -8.45 16.94
CA PRO A 156 9.23 -7.98 15.69
C PRO A 156 9.35 -9.02 14.56
N THR A 157 9.02 -10.27 14.82
CA THR A 157 8.94 -11.29 13.77
C THR A 157 7.83 -10.98 12.76
N GLU A 158 7.92 -11.58 11.57
CA GLU A 158 6.93 -11.39 10.48
C GLU A 158 5.50 -11.70 10.95
N ASP A 159 5.34 -12.71 11.82
CA ASP A 159 4.05 -13.17 12.33
C ASP A 159 3.65 -12.55 13.67
N ALA A 160 4.40 -11.55 14.17
CA ALA A 160 4.13 -10.95 15.47
C ALA A 160 2.70 -10.41 15.53
N ASP A 161 1.97 -10.79 16.58
CA ASP A 161 0.68 -10.20 16.91
C ASP A 161 0.89 -8.72 17.29
N VAL A 162 0.31 -7.84 16.48
CA VAL A 162 0.38 -6.38 16.70
C VAL A 162 -0.75 -5.84 17.57
N SER A 163 -1.61 -6.69 18.11
CA SER A 163 -2.78 -6.27 18.90
C SER A 163 -2.44 -5.47 20.16
N GLY A 164 -1.25 -5.69 20.72
CA GLY A 164 -0.71 -4.94 21.87
C GLY A 164 0.28 -3.84 21.53
N ALA A 165 0.62 -3.67 20.26
CA ALA A 165 1.60 -2.70 19.79
C ALA A 165 0.98 -1.31 19.61
N HIS A 166 1.84 -0.28 19.68
CA HIS A 166 1.43 1.09 19.37
C HIS A 166 1.57 1.36 17.87
N LEU A 167 0.50 1.85 17.25
CA LEU A 167 0.55 2.34 15.87
C LEU A 167 1.26 3.70 15.85
N ASP A 168 2.45 3.75 15.28
CA ASP A 168 3.32 4.92 15.25
C ASP A 168 3.18 5.74 13.96
N ALA A 169 3.09 5.06 12.80
CA ALA A 169 2.85 5.69 11.53
C ALA A 169 1.88 4.88 10.66
N PHE A 170 1.13 5.59 9.81
CA PHE A 170 0.20 5.02 8.85
C PHE A 170 0.15 5.90 7.61
N THR A 171 0.31 5.34 6.41
CA THR A 171 0.22 6.13 5.18
C THR A 171 -0.32 5.32 4.02
N GLY A 172 -1.03 5.99 3.11
CA GLY A 172 -1.45 5.40 1.84
C GLY A 172 -0.25 5.06 0.96
N VAL A 173 -0.46 4.17 0.00
CA VAL A 173 0.54 3.68 -0.94
C VAL A 173 0.23 4.19 -2.34
N GLN A 174 1.21 4.80 -2.98
CA GLN A 174 1.16 5.18 -4.39
C GLN A 174 1.48 3.96 -5.26
N THR A 175 0.63 3.63 -6.21
CA THR A 175 0.71 2.40 -7.01
C THR A 175 1.18 2.62 -8.45
N ALA A 176 1.48 3.86 -8.85
CA ALA A 176 1.84 4.19 -10.23
C ALA A 176 3.05 3.38 -10.75
N ILE A 177 4.09 3.22 -9.92
CA ILE A 177 5.30 2.46 -10.30
C ILE A 177 4.97 0.98 -10.53
N LEU A 178 4.17 0.39 -9.65
CA LEU A 178 3.71 -0.99 -9.82
C LEU A 178 2.85 -1.15 -11.08
N LEU A 179 1.97 -0.20 -11.37
CA LEU A 179 1.16 -0.22 -12.59
C LEU A 179 2.02 -0.17 -13.85
N ASP A 180 3.05 0.65 -13.87
CA ASP A 180 4.02 0.69 -14.98
C ASP A 180 4.77 -0.65 -15.07
N HIS A 181 5.21 -1.21 -13.95
CA HIS A 181 5.87 -2.50 -13.92
C HIS A 181 5.00 -3.63 -14.50
N LEU A 182 3.71 -3.66 -14.14
CA LEU A 182 2.79 -4.73 -14.56
C LEU A 182 2.27 -4.55 -15.99
N TYR A 183 2.07 -3.32 -16.44
CA TYR A 183 1.24 -3.04 -17.60
C TYR A 183 1.90 -2.20 -18.71
N ALA A 184 3.17 -1.74 -18.54
CA ALA A 184 3.83 -0.89 -19.55
C ALA A 184 3.83 -1.51 -20.95
N GLU A 185 4.10 -2.81 -21.04
CA GLU A 185 4.11 -3.52 -22.33
C GLU A 185 2.71 -3.60 -22.95
N ALA A 186 1.69 -3.88 -22.16
CA ALA A 186 0.30 -3.91 -22.62
C ALA A 186 -0.18 -2.51 -23.03
N ALA A 187 0.17 -1.47 -22.25
CA ALA A 187 -0.16 -0.09 -22.55
C ALA A 187 0.45 0.38 -23.88
N THR A 188 1.68 -0.04 -24.18
CA THR A 188 2.37 0.32 -25.43
C THR A 188 1.70 -0.29 -26.68
N ARG A 189 1.04 -1.44 -26.54
CA ARG A 189 0.36 -2.13 -27.63
C ARG A 189 -1.12 -1.76 -27.77
N ALA A 190 -1.69 -1.10 -26.77
CA ALA A 190 -3.12 -0.80 -26.75
C ALA A 190 -3.45 0.35 -27.69
N GLU A 191 -4.40 0.14 -28.58
CA GLU A 191 -5.03 1.19 -29.35
C GLU A 191 -6.14 1.84 -28.50
N LEU A 192 -5.79 2.98 -27.87
CA LEU A 192 -6.71 3.69 -26.97
C LEU A 192 -7.51 4.77 -27.72
N GLY A 193 -8.67 5.13 -27.16
CA GLY A 193 -9.55 6.15 -27.72
C GLY A 193 -10.70 5.58 -28.49
N VAL A 194 -11.17 6.32 -29.51
CA VAL A 194 -12.34 5.96 -30.33
C VAL A 194 -11.88 5.49 -31.70
N THR A 195 -12.28 4.28 -32.07
CA THR A 195 -12.09 3.73 -33.41
C THR A 195 -13.45 3.48 -34.08
N PHE A 196 -13.50 3.47 -35.42
CA PHE A 196 -14.72 3.21 -36.14
C PHE A 196 -14.53 2.00 -37.07
N HIS A 197 -15.41 1.01 -36.92
CA HIS A 197 -15.49 -0.15 -37.80
C HIS A 197 -16.91 -0.19 -38.44
N ASP A 198 -16.98 -0.13 -39.75
CA ASP A 198 -18.24 -0.10 -40.49
C ASP A 198 -19.22 0.98 -39.98
N GLY A 199 -18.69 2.16 -39.63
CA GLY A 199 -19.49 3.28 -39.13
C GLY A 199 -19.95 3.14 -37.66
N ARG A 200 -19.53 2.10 -36.97
CA ARG A 200 -19.82 1.90 -35.52
C ARG A 200 -18.62 2.30 -34.67
N PRO A 201 -18.79 3.16 -33.65
CA PRO A 201 -17.73 3.52 -32.75
C PRO A 201 -17.38 2.36 -31.79
N SER A 202 -16.10 2.19 -31.56
CA SER A 202 -15.54 1.36 -30.49
C SER A 202 -14.70 2.25 -29.59
N PHE A 203 -14.80 2.05 -28.26
CA PHE A 203 -14.09 2.84 -27.28
C PHE A 203 -13.14 1.96 -26.51
N ALA A 204 -11.87 2.38 -26.39
CA ALA A 204 -10.89 1.74 -25.57
C ALA A 204 -10.32 2.75 -24.56
N LEU A 205 -10.39 2.39 -23.26
CA LEU A 205 -9.93 3.21 -22.15
C LEU A 205 -8.91 2.43 -21.33
N TRP A 206 -7.79 3.09 -20.99
CA TRP A 206 -6.85 2.58 -20.03
C TRP A 206 -7.30 2.91 -18.61
N ALA A 207 -7.74 1.93 -17.84
CA ALA A 207 -8.26 2.12 -16.49
C ALA A 207 -7.97 0.89 -15.59
N PRO A 208 -6.68 0.53 -15.37
CA PRO A 208 -6.30 -0.72 -14.69
C PRO A 208 -6.72 -0.77 -13.21
N THR A 209 -7.03 0.36 -12.59
CA THR A 209 -7.48 0.46 -11.20
C THR A 209 -8.99 0.71 -11.06
N ALA A 210 -9.71 0.79 -12.16
CA ALA A 210 -11.14 1.09 -12.12
C ALA A 210 -11.94 -0.17 -11.75
N GLN A 211 -12.86 -0.03 -10.81
CA GLN A 211 -13.84 -1.07 -10.48
C GLN A 211 -15.02 -1.11 -11.46
N ALA A 212 -15.33 0.03 -12.06
CA ALA A 212 -16.39 0.13 -13.09
C ALA A 212 -16.11 1.28 -14.04
N VAL A 213 -16.54 1.12 -15.29
CA VAL A 213 -16.50 2.15 -16.32
C VAL A 213 -17.90 2.28 -16.93
N THR A 214 -18.41 3.50 -17.01
CA THR A 214 -19.73 3.77 -17.58
C THR A 214 -19.61 4.75 -18.76
N LEU A 215 -20.12 4.36 -19.91
CA LEU A 215 -20.26 5.24 -21.07
C LEU A 215 -21.61 5.99 -20.96
N LEU A 216 -21.53 7.32 -20.95
CA LEU A 216 -22.70 8.19 -21.01
C LEU A 216 -22.91 8.63 -22.46
N THR A 217 -24.09 8.36 -23.01
CA THR A 217 -24.49 8.70 -24.38
C THR A 217 -25.67 9.66 -24.39
#